data_cf0b732163ff74cf908cb5afa3085163
#
_entry.id   cf0b732163ff74cf908cb5afa3085163
#
_cell.length_a   1.000
_cell.length_b   1.000
_cell.length_c   1.000
_cell.angle_alpha   90.00
_cell.angle_beta   90.00
_cell.angle_gamma   90.00
#
_symmetry.space_group_name_H-M   'P 1'
#
loop_
_entity.id
_entity.type
_entity.pdbx_description
1 polymer ?
#
loop_
_entity_poly.entity_id
_entity_poly.type
_entity_poly.pdbx_seq_one_letter_code
_entity_poly.pdbx_strand_id
1 'polypeptide(L)'
;MLRNLIVIFTLLLCACVTSDKNETKVTSVDNLDLLRYAGTWYEIGSFPMFFQRHCIANTQANYTLEPEGKIGVHNQCLTENGIDKADGVAEAVDGSNPARLRVSFFRPFWADYWILGLDSEYRWALVGNPDRHYLWLLSRSKKLPQDQLDSALEVARKQGFDLTKLHFTVQH
;
A
#
# COMPACT_ATOMS: atom_id res chain seq x y z
N MET A 1 45.03 -36.31 55.74
CA MET A 1 44.99 -36.37 54.27
C MET A 1 43.68 -35.65 53.82
N LEU A 2 43.75 -34.38 53.48
CA LEU A 2 42.59 -33.56 53.12
C LEU A 2 42.60 -33.44 51.57
N ARG A 3 41.58 -34.04 50.90
CA ARG A 3 41.39 -33.93 49.44
C ARG A 3 40.50 -32.72 49.13
N ASN A 4 41.09 -31.69 48.58
CA ASN A 4 40.39 -30.53 48.05
C ASN A 4 39.57 -30.88 46.83
N LEU A 5 38.25 -30.72 46.88
CA LEU A 5 37.32 -30.83 45.78
C LEU A 5 37.13 -29.43 45.19
N ILE A 6 37.70 -29.23 44.00
CA ILE A 6 37.49 -27.98 43.25
C ILE A 6 36.23 -28.16 42.41
N VAL A 7 35.19 -27.43 42.76
CA VAL A 7 33.95 -27.32 41.97
C VAL A 7 34.15 -26.19 40.95
N ILE A 8 34.24 -26.57 39.68
CA ILE A 8 34.29 -25.60 38.57
C ILE A 8 32.84 -25.23 38.22
N PHE A 9 32.49 -23.99 38.53
CA PHE A 9 31.15 -23.42 38.19
C PHE A 9 31.27 -22.83 36.78
N THR A 10 30.76 -23.56 35.76
CA THR A 10 30.71 -23.09 34.38
C THR A 10 29.52 -22.12 34.23
N LEU A 11 29.78 -20.82 34.15
CA LEU A 11 28.77 -19.83 33.76
C LEU A 11 28.44 -20.00 32.26
N LEU A 12 27.26 -20.53 31.97
CA LEU A 12 26.63 -20.40 30.64
C LEU A 12 26.21 -18.96 30.43
N LEU A 13 26.96 -18.19 29.65
CA LEU A 13 26.52 -16.93 29.09
C LEU A 13 25.48 -17.21 27.99
N CYS A 14 24.21 -17.09 28.33
CA CYS A 14 23.14 -17.08 27.36
C CYS A 14 23.22 -15.74 26.61
N ALA A 15 23.87 -15.70 25.44
CA ALA A 15 23.86 -14.55 24.55
C ALA A 15 22.45 -14.42 23.96
N CYS A 16 21.62 -13.51 24.50
CA CYS A 16 20.42 -13.06 23.84
C CYS A 16 20.83 -12.35 22.54
N VAL A 17 20.73 -13.07 21.42
CA VAL A 17 20.79 -12.47 20.08
C VAL A 17 19.48 -11.67 19.94
N THR A 18 19.52 -10.39 20.27
CA THR A 18 18.50 -9.43 19.85
C THR A 18 18.61 -9.33 18.35
N SER A 19 17.71 -10.01 17.63
CA SER A 19 17.49 -9.79 16.21
C SER A 19 16.95 -8.36 16.06
N ASP A 20 17.83 -7.42 15.82
CA ASP A 20 17.49 -6.08 15.40
C ASP A 20 16.85 -6.23 14.00
N LYS A 21 15.53 -6.39 13.97
CA LYS A 21 14.77 -6.28 12.74
C LYS A 21 14.87 -4.79 12.34
N ASN A 22 15.86 -4.50 11.52
CA ASN A 22 15.96 -3.22 10.83
C ASN A 22 14.78 -3.16 9.86
N GLU A 23 13.60 -2.83 10.39
CA GLU A 23 12.35 -2.81 9.64
C GLU A 23 12.44 -1.65 8.65
N THR A 24 12.51 -2.00 7.36
CA THR A 24 12.62 -1.01 6.28
C THR A 24 11.45 -0.02 6.41
N LYS A 25 11.78 1.27 6.59
CA LYS A 25 10.75 2.30 6.69
C LYS A 25 10.02 2.43 5.36
N VAL A 26 8.69 2.41 5.41
CA VAL A 26 7.86 2.69 4.23
C VAL A 26 8.01 4.16 3.84
N THR A 27 8.24 4.40 2.56
CA THR A 27 8.41 5.74 1.99
C THR A 27 7.48 5.94 0.79
N SER A 28 6.95 7.16 0.67
CA SER A 28 6.25 7.60 -0.54
C SER A 28 7.23 8.09 -1.58
N VAL A 29 6.80 8.22 -2.84
CA VAL A 29 7.55 8.95 -3.86
C VAL A 29 7.74 10.42 -3.41
N ASP A 30 8.83 11.05 -3.87
CA ASP A 30 9.17 12.42 -3.45
C ASP A 30 8.32 13.48 -4.14
N ASN A 31 7.89 13.21 -5.38
CA ASN A 31 7.14 14.16 -6.20
C ASN A 31 5.89 13.48 -6.76
N LEU A 32 4.76 14.16 -6.65
CA LEU A 32 3.50 13.77 -7.26
C LEU A 32 2.85 14.98 -7.91
N ASP A 33 2.64 14.90 -9.22
CA ASP A 33 1.80 15.83 -9.95
C ASP A 33 0.35 15.34 -9.87
N LEU A 34 -0.46 16.01 -9.06
CA LEU A 34 -1.86 15.65 -8.84
C LEU A 34 -2.70 15.79 -10.11
N LEU A 35 -2.37 16.72 -11.03
CA LEU A 35 -3.05 16.85 -12.31
C LEU A 35 -2.85 15.59 -13.18
N ARG A 36 -1.63 15.08 -13.22
CA ARG A 36 -1.33 13.83 -13.94
C ARG A 36 -1.88 12.60 -13.22
N TYR A 37 -1.96 12.64 -11.86
CA TYR A 37 -2.50 11.54 -11.07
C TYR A 37 -4.04 11.45 -11.15
N ALA A 38 -4.73 12.56 -11.36
CA ALA A 38 -6.19 12.61 -11.51
C ALA A 38 -6.70 11.71 -12.65
N GLY A 39 -7.98 11.41 -12.64
CA GLY A 39 -8.67 10.55 -13.60
C GLY A 39 -8.75 9.09 -13.17
N THR A 40 -8.99 8.20 -14.12
CA THR A 40 -9.30 6.79 -13.84
C THR A 40 -8.06 5.93 -13.68
N TRP A 41 -8.11 5.04 -12.67
CA TRP A 41 -7.16 3.99 -12.40
C TRP A 41 -7.87 2.66 -12.20
N TYR A 42 -7.42 1.61 -12.89
CA TYR A 42 -7.91 0.25 -12.73
C TYR A 42 -7.06 -0.48 -11.69
N GLU A 43 -7.69 -1.16 -10.76
CA GLU A 43 -7.00 -2.02 -9.81
C GLU A 43 -6.52 -3.29 -10.54
N ILE A 44 -5.21 -3.50 -10.55
CA ILE A 44 -4.59 -4.72 -11.09
C ILE A 44 -4.49 -5.78 -10.01
N GLY A 45 -4.31 -5.36 -8.77
CA GLY A 45 -4.29 -6.24 -7.62
C GLY A 45 -4.24 -5.45 -6.32
N SER A 46 -4.63 -6.12 -5.24
CA SER A 46 -4.66 -5.54 -3.91
C SER A 46 -4.49 -6.59 -2.82
N PHE A 47 -4.17 -6.14 -1.62
CA PHE A 47 -4.31 -6.99 -0.44
C PHE A 47 -5.78 -7.17 -0.10
N PRO A 48 -6.19 -8.31 0.51
CA PRO A 48 -7.56 -8.53 0.94
C PRO A 48 -8.01 -7.50 1.97
N MET A 49 -9.15 -6.86 1.73
CA MET A 49 -9.72 -5.85 2.60
C MET A 49 -11.18 -6.16 2.91
N PHE A 50 -11.59 -6.02 4.17
CA PHE A 50 -12.94 -6.37 4.60
C PHE A 50 -14.01 -5.53 3.89
N PHE A 51 -13.71 -4.26 3.58
CA PHE A 51 -14.63 -3.33 2.94
C PHE A 51 -14.75 -3.52 1.42
N GLN A 52 -13.85 -4.31 0.80
CA GLN A 52 -13.84 -4.58 -0.65
C GLN A 52 -14.14 -6.06 -0.96
N ARG A 53 -14.39 -6.89 0.05
CA ARG A 53 -14.58 -8.36 -0.10
C ARG A 53 -15.77 -8.76 -0.98
N HIS A 54 -16.72 -7.86 -1.21
CA HIS A 54 -17.89 -8.09 -2.06
C HIS A 54 -17.62 -7.75 -3.54
N CYS A 55 -16.48 -7.13 -3.84
CA CYS A 55 -16.05 -6.85 -5.21
C CYS A 55 -15.53 -8.13 -5.87
N ILE A 56 -16.08 -8.47 -7.03
CA ILE A 56 -15.70 -9.66 -7.79
C ILE A 56 -14.87 -9.35 -9.04
N ALA A 57 -15.02 -8.15 -9.61
CA ALA A 57 -14.29 -7.72 -10.80
C ALA A 57 -14.38 -6.20 -11.01
N ASN A 58 -13.64 -5.70 -12.02
CA ASN A 58 -13.73 -4.34 -12.55
C ASN A 58 -13.59 -3.24 -11.49
N THR A 59 -12.80 -3.50 -10.45
CA THR A 59 -12.50 -2.48 -9.44
C THR A 59 -11.68 -1.37 -10.08
N GLN A 60 -12.12 -0.14 -9.87
CA GLN A 60 -11.44 1.06 -10.33
C GLN A 60 -11.68 2.23 -9.39
N ALA A 61 -10.77 3.19 -9.42
CA ALA A 61 -10.88 4.48 -8.76
C ALA A 61 -10.83 5.61 -9.78
N ASN A 62 -11.61 6.66 -9.56
CA ASN A 62 -11.49 7.90 -10.30
C ASN A 62 -11.21 9.04 -9.33
N TYR A 63 -10.14 9.79 -9.60
CA TYR A 63 -9.72 10.93 -8.78
C TYR A 63 -10.02 12.24 -9.52
N THR A 64 -10.69 13.16 -8.84
CA THR A 64 -11.01 14.49 -9.33
C THR A 64 -10.39 15.55 -8.44
N LEU A 65 -9.78 16.57 -9.02
CA LEU A 65 -9.27 17.68 -8.24
C LEU A 65 -10.43 18.60 -7.86
N GLU A 66 -10.52 18.89 -6.58
CA GLU A 66 -11.53 19.76 -6.00
C GLU A 66 -10.89 21.06 -5.50
N PRO A 67 -11.69 22.10 -5.24
CA PRO A 67 -11.20 23.31 -4.60
C PRO A 67 -10.47 23.04 -3.28
N GLU A 68 -9.63 23.96 -2.86
CA GLU A 68 -8.86 23.89 -1.62
C GLU A 68 -7.85 22.71 -1.55
N GLY A 69 -7.42 22.19 -2.72
CA GLY A 69 -6.43 21.10 -2.78
C GLY A 69 -6.96 19.74 -2.33
N LYS A 70 -8.27 19.58 -2.26
CA LYS A 70 -8.90 18.28 -2.00
C LYS A 70 -8.97 17.45 -3.26
N ILE A 71 -9.13 16.14 -3.09
CA ILE A 71 -9.24 15.16 -4.17
C ILE A 71 -10.51 14.37 -3.93
N GLY A 72 -11.48 14.50 -4.84
CA GLY A 72 -12.66 13.61 -4.87
C GLY A 72 -12.21 12.20 -5.25
N VAL A 73 -12.69 11.20 -4.55
CA VAL A 73 -12.37 9.78 -4.76
C VAL A 73 -13.65 9.04 -5.06
N HIS A 74 -13.77 8.51 -6.28
CA HIS A 74 -14.95 7.77 -6.74
C HIS A 74 -14.53 6.34 -7.08
N ASN A 75 -14.76 5.43 -6.16
CA ASN A 75 -14.46 4.01 -6.36
C ASN A 75 -15.69 3.28 -6.87
N GLN A 76 -15.47 2.26 -7.71
CA GLN A 76 -16.52 1.33 -8.08
C GLN A 76 -15.97 -0.07 -8.34
N CYS A 77 -16.81 -1.08 -8.19
CA CYS A 77 -16.50 -2.46 -8.57
C CYS A 77 -17.77 -3.20 -8.99
N LEU A 78 -17.59 -4.30 -9.70
CA LEU A 78 -18.65 -5.26 -9.98
C LEU A 78 -18.83 -6.18 -8.76
N THR A 79 -20.07 -6.38 -8.36
CA THR A 79 -20.51 -7.33 -7.33
C THR A 79 -21.54 -8.32 -7.90
N GLU A 80 -21.96 -9.31 -7.14
CA GLU A 80 -23.06 -10.21 -7.52
C GLU A 80 -24.38 -9.46 -7.78
N ASN A 81 -24.58 -8.32 -7.15
CA ASN A 81 -25.81 -7.51 -7.26
C ASN A 81 -25.69 -6.32 -8.23
N GLY A 82 -24.62 -6.26 -9.03
CA GLY A 82 -24.36 -5.17 -9.96
C GLY A 82 -23.18 -4.31 -9.53
N ILE A 83 -23.13 -3.06 -10.00
CA ILE A 83 -22.05 -2.14 -9.71
C ILE A 83 -22.28 -1.50 -8.34
N ASP A 84 -21.31 -1.69 -7.43
CA ASP A 84 -21.22 -0.95 -6.17
C ASP A 84 -20.30 0.27 -6.34
N LYS A 85 -20.62 1.35 -5.60
CA LYS A 85 -19.90 2.63 -5.66
C LYS A 85 -19.65 3.16 -4.26
N ALA A 86 -18.49 3.80 -4.08
CA ALA A 86 -18.14 4.49 -2.86
C ALA A 86 -17.48 5.83 -3.18
N ASP A 87 -18.02 6.90 -2.62
CA ASP A 87 -17.50 8.25 -2.77
C ASP A 87 -16.75 8.67 -1.50
N GLY A 88 -15.60 9.24 -1.67
CA GLY A 88 -14.73 9.69 -0.60
C GLY A 88 -13.99 10.97 -0.97
N VAL A 89 -13.17 11.43 -0.05
CA VAL A 89 -12.30 12.57 -0.26
C VAL A 89 -10.89 12.23 0.24
N ALA A 90 -9.89 12.66 -0.49
CA ALA A 90 -8.50 12.60 -0.05
C ALA A 90 -7.91 14.00 0.05
N GLU A 91 -6.91 14.15 0.91
CA GLU A 91 -6.16 15.38 1.08
C GLU A 91 -4.71 15.08 1.47
N ALA A 92 -3.80 15.99 1.18
CA ALA A 92 -2.41 15.85 1.61
C ALA A 92 -2.30 15.91 3.13
N VAL A 93 -1.49 15.03 3.72
CA VAL A 93 -1.25 15.00 5.17
C VAL A 93 -0.41 16.19 5.60
N ASP A 94 0.59 16.53 4.78
CA ASP A 94 1.41 17.71 4.96
C ASP A 94 1.65 18.39 3.60
N GLY A 95 1.88 19.68 3.59
CA GLY A 95 2.14 20.43 2.36
C GLY A 95 3.50 20.17 1.72
N SER A 96 4.37 19.38 2.35
CA SER A 96 5.74 19.13 1.91
C SER A 96 5.86 17.95 0.93
N ASN A 97 4.94 16.97 1.01
CA ASN A 97 4.94 15.83 0.11
C ASN A 97 3.51 15.43 -0.32
N PRO A 98 3.08 15.85 -1.53
CA PRO A 98 1.74 15.57 -2.04
C PRO A 98 1.47 14.08 -2.29
N ALA A 99 2.48 13.21 -2.25
CA ALA A 99 2.31 11.76 -2.37
C ALA A 99 1.90 11.07 -1.05
N ARG A 100 1.87 11.80 0.06
CA ARG A 100 1.34 11.35 1.34
C ARG A 100 -0.06 11.92 1.53
N LEU A 101 -1.04 11.13 1.13
CA LEU A 101 -2.44 11.47 1.29
C LEU A 101 -3.05 10.72 2.46
N ARG A 102 -4.19 11.22 2.92
CA ARG A 102 -5.16 10.46 3.71
C ARG A 102 -6.49 10.49 3.01
N VAL A 103 -7.26 9.42 3.14
CA VAL A 103 -8.56 9.26 2.48
C VAL A 103 -9.65 8.97 3.51
N SER A 104 -10.83 9.52 3.27
CA SER A 104 -12.03 9.27 4.08
C SER A 104 -13.22 8.98 3.18
N PHE A 105 -13.86 7.84 3.38
CA PHE A 105 -15.17 7.48 2.83
C PHE A 105 -16.30 7.69 3.84
N PHE A 106 -15.94 7.85 5.11
CA PHE A 106 -16.90 8.07 6.19
C PHE A 106 -16.27 8.93 7.29
N ARG A 107 -16.58 10.22 7.31
CA ARG A 107 -16.07 11.13 8.35
C ARG A 107 -16.62 10.77 9.74
N PRO A 108 -15.81 10.89 10.78
CA PRO A 108 -14.49 11.53 10.88
C PRO A 108 -13.30 10.60 10.65
N PHE A 109 -13.48 9.40 10.14
CA PHE A 109 -12.43 8.39 10.01
C PHE A 109 -11.58 8.63 8.76
N TRP A 110 -10.26 8.59 8.93
CA TRP A 110 -9.26 8.75 7.89
C TRP A 110 -8.31 7.58 7.88
N ALA A 111 -7.84 7.21 6.70
CA ALA A 111 -6.82 6.19 6.50
C ALA A 111 -5.66 6.75 5.67
N ASP A 112 -4.44 6.33 5.97
CA ASP A 112 -3.27 6.67 5.18
C ASP A 112 -3.37 6.08 3.77
N TYR A 113 -3.05 6.91 2.79
CA TYR A 113 -3.03 6.59 1.37
C TYR A 113 -1.76 7.17 0.75
N TRP A 114 -0.67 6.41 0.78
CA TRP A 114 0.62 6.86 0.30
C TRP A 114 0.93 6.28 -1.07
N ILE A 115 1.36 7.10 -2.00
CA ILE A 115 1.87 6.64 -3.29
C ILE A 115 3.33 6.20 -3.07
N LEU A 116 3.54 4.89 -3.01
CA LEU A 116 4.81 4.24 -2.67
C LEU A 116 5.72 4.08 -3.89
N GLY A 117 5.12 3.96 -5.07
CA GLY A 117 5.79 3.85 -6.35
C GLY A 117 4.91 4.41 -7.45
N LEU A 118 5.55 4.97 -8.46
CA LEU A 118 4.86 5.61 -9.59
C LEU A 118 5.73 5.51 -10.82
N ASP A 119 5.14 5.09 -11.92
CA ASP A 119 5.80 5.13 -13.22
C ASP A 119 6.02 6.58 -13.69
N SER A 120 7.14 6.87 -14.31
CA SER A 120 7.49 8.22 -14.78
C SER A 120 6.44 8.81 -15.74
N GLU A 121 5.78 7.94 -16.53
CA GLU A 121 4.69 8.32 -17.41
C GLU A 121 3.30 8.13 -16.78
N TYR A 122 3.23 7.85 -15.47
CA TYR A 122 1.98 7.62 -14.73
C TYR A 122 1.13 6.47 -15.28
N ARG A 123 1.74 5.44 -15.84
CA ARG A 123 1.04 4.26 -16.35
C ARG A 123 0.60 3.30 -15.25
N TRP A 124 1.37 3.22 -14.16
CA TRP A 124 1.01 2.47 -12.96
C TRP A 124 1.37 3.25 -11.70
N ALA A 125 0.67 2.93 -10.62
CA ALA A 125 0.95 3.44 -9.28
C ALA A 125 0.83 2.31 -8.26
N LEU A 126 1.75 2.27 -7.31
CA LEU A 126 1.69 1.42 -6.14
C LEU A 126 1.28 2.28 -4.95
N VAL A 127 0.20 1.90 -4.29
CA VAL A 127 -0.38 2.63 -3.16
C VAL A 127 -0.41 1.73 -1.94
N GLY A 128 -0.16 2.29 -0.79
CA GLY A 128 -0.24 1.55 0.46
C GLY A 128 -0.18 2.46 1.67
N ASN A 129 0.01 1.87 2.84
CA ASN A 129 0.11 2.60 4.10
C ASN A 129 1.36 2.23 4.90
N PRO A 130 1.78 3.05 5.88
CA PRO A 130 3.04 2.85 6.60
C PRO A 130 3.14 1.52 7.36
N ASP A 131 2.02 0.96 7.82
CA ASP A 131 1.95 -0.28 8.58
C ASP A 131 1.85 -1.55 7.70
N ARG A 132 1.85 -1.39 6.36
CA ARG A 132 1.79 -2.47 5.36
C ARG A 132 0.53 -3.34 5.41
N HIS A 133 -0.55 -2.86 6.03
CA HIS A 133 -1.82 -3.58 6.05
C HIS A 133 -2.57 -3.49 4.73
N TYR A 134 -2.36 -2.41 3.97
CA TYR A 134 -3.02 -2.15 2.70
C TYR A 134 -2.02 -1.97 1.59
N LEU A 135 -2.33 -2.54 0.43
CA LEU A 135 -1.57 -2.38 -0.80
C LEU A 135 -2.52 -2.45 -1.98
N TRP A 136 -2.37 -1.52 -2.92
CA TRP A 136 -3.05 -1.52 -4.21
C TRP A 136 -2.03 -1.30 -5.31
N LEU A 137 -2.11 -2.11 -6.35
CA LEU A 137 -1.46 -1.87 -7.63
C LEU A 137 -2.50 -1.35 -8.60
N LEU A 138 -2.32 -0.13 -9.04
CA LEU A 138 -3.21 0.59 -9.93
C LEU A 138 -2.56 0.78 -11.31
N SER A 139 -3.37 0.80 -12.37
CA SER A 139 -2.91 1.03 -13.74
C SER A 139 -3.88 1.91 -14.51
N ARG A 140 -3.36 2.65 -15.49
CA ARG A 140 -4.19 3.41 -16.45
C ARG A 140 -4.90 2.51 -17.46
N SER A 141 -4.50 1.26 -17.57
CA SER A 141 -5.13 0.27 -18.44
C SER A 141 -5.57 -0.95 -17.63
N LYS A 142 -6.58 -1.65 -18.11
CA LYS A 142 -7.10 -2.89 -17.48
C LYS A 142 -6.09 -4.03 -17.46
N LYS A 143 -5.02 -3.95 -18.25
CA LYS A 143 -3.91 -4.90 -18.30
C LYS A 143 -2.60 -4.14 -18.14
N LEU A 144 -1.79 -4.60 -17.20
CA LEU A 144 -0.46 -4.06 -16.97
C LEU A 144 0.58 -4.97 -17.66
N PRO A 145 1.47 -4.45 -18.52
CA PRO A 145 2.57 -5.22 -19.08
C PRO A 145 3.46 -5.82 -17.99
N GLN A 146 4.03 -7.00 -18.27
CA GLN A 146 4.76 -7.78 -17.27
C GLN A 146 5.96 -7.03 -16.69
N ASP A 147 6.71 -6.30 -17.50
CA ASP A 147 7.85 -5.49 -17.08
C ASP A 147 7.46 -4.37 -16.11
N GLN A 148 6.28 -3.77 -16.31
CA GLN A 148 5.72 -2.76 -15.42
C GLN A 148 5.18 -3.38 -14.12
N LEU A 149 4.54 -4.54 -14.21
CA LEU A 149 4.13 -5.32 -13.05
C LEU A 149 5.33 -5.68 -12.19
N ASP A 150 6.38 -6.22 -12.78
CA ASP A 150 7.61 -6.60 -12.08
C ASP A 150 8.26 -5.39 -11.38
N SER A 151 8.29 -4.25 -12.07
CA SER A 151 8.81 -3.00 -11.52
C SER A 151 8.02 -2.53 -10.29
N ALA A 152 6.69 -2.56 -10.35
CA ALA A 152 5.83 -2.17 -9.24
C ALA A 152 5.97 -3.14 -8.05
N LEU A 153 6.01 -4.45 -8.31
CA LEU A 153 6.18 -5.48 -7.28
C LEU A 153 7.56 -5.40 -6.61
N GLU A 154 8.59 -5.02 -7.36
CA GLU A 154 9.92 -4.82 -6.79
C GLU A 154 9.95 -3.63 -5.80
N VAL A 155 9.24 -2.54 -6.09
CA VAL A 155 9.05 -1.44 -5.14
C VAL A 155 8.38 -1.93 -3.85
N ALA A 156 7.29 -2.70 -3.97
CA ALA A 156 6.60 -3.25 -2.81
C ALA A 156 7.51 -4.16 -1.97
N ARG A 157 8.27 -5.04 -2.63
CA ARG A 157 9.20 -5.97 -1.97
C ARG A 157 10.30 -5.22 -1.22
N LYS A 158 10.91 -4.21 -1.84
CA LYS A 158 11.96 -3.36 -1.21
C LYS A 158 11.44 -2.63 0.02
N GLN A 159 10.17 -2.30 0.06
CA GLN A 159 9.52 -1.64 1.19
C GLN A 159 8.93 -2.63 2.22
N GLY A 160 9.20 -3.93 2.06
CA GLY A 160 8.85 -4.96 3.04
C GLY A 160 7.38 -5.41 3.03
N PHE A 161 6.65 -5.18 1.94
CA PHE A 161 5.30 -5.72 1.78
C PHE A 161 5.34 -7.22 1.49
N ASP A 162 4.48 -7.98 2.17
CA ASP A 162 4.33 -9.43 1.97
C ASP A 162 3.48 -9.71 0.73
N LEU A 163 4.14 -9.89 -0.40
CA LEU A 163 3.47 -10.11 -1.68
C LEU A 163 2.71 -11.45 -1.79
N THR A 164 2.86 -12.36 -0.83
CA THR A 164 2.04 -13.58 -0.78
C THR A 164 0.56 -13.28 -0.52
N LYS A 165 0.27 -12.08 0.01
CA LYS A 165 -1.10 -11.57 0.24
C LYS A 165 -1.71 -10.87 -0.96
N LEU A 166 -0.95 -10.65 -2.05
CA LEU A 166 -1.45 -9.92 -3.20
C LEU A 166 -2.41 -10.80 -4.01
N HIS A 167 -3.62 -10.33 -4.21
CA HIS A 167 -4.63 -10.93 -5.07
C HIS A 167 -4.80 -10.07 -6.32
N PHE A 168 -4.77 -10.70 -7.49
CA PHE A 168 -5.00 -10.00 -8.76
C PHE A 168 -6.48 -9.83 -9.02
N THR A 169 -6.85 -8.62 -9.41
CA THR A 169 -8.24 -8.23 -9.70
C THR A 169 -8.60 -8.58 -11.14
N VAL A 170 -9.75 -9.22 -11.33
CA VAL A 170 -10.29 -9.50 -12.67
C VAL A 170 -10.78 -8.20 -13.30
N GLN A 171 -10.27 -7.88 -14.49
CA GLN A 171 -10.67 -6.73 -15.30
C GLN A 171 -11.20 -7.21 -16.65
N HIS A 172 -12.47 -6.94 -16.96
CA HIS A 172 -13.16 -7.29 -18.21
C HIS A 172 -13.22 -6.12 -19.20
#